data_f10b4321d64a08d45a5a53366d84f444
#
_entry.id   f10b4321d64a08d45a5a53366d84f444
#
_cell.length_a   1.000
_cell.length_b   1.000
_cell.length_c   1.000
_cell.angle_alpha   90.00
_cell.angle_beta   90.00
_cell.angle_gamma   90.00
#
_symmetry.space_group_name_H-M   'P 1'
#
loop_
_entity.id
_entity.type
_entity.pdbx_description
1 polymer ?
#
loop_
_entity_poly.entity_id
_entity_poly.type
_entity_poly.pdbx_seq_one_letter_code
_entity_poly.pdbx_strand_id
1 'polypeptide(L)'
;MMNKYEMIQLAMDEGFSAAALIGMDKVVFDPVFRPFCEENLCGQYGANYSCPPDCGTPEEMERRLSVYKDALVFQSKWNITDYSDRQAIKAAKREHNQGMLRVIARLKQEGYRGAMAGASCCNLCERCAILDGEPCRDDEWRFSCLSAYCIYVKKLTEACNMEYTCSDGSLALFGMYAF
;
A
#
# COMPACT_ATOMS: atom_id res chain seq x y z
N MET A 1 19.43 -5.44 -14.33
CA MET A 1 18.27 -4.52 -14.08
C MET A 1 17.05 -5.08 -14.80
N MET A 2 15.95 -5.26 -14.07
CA MET A 2 14.68 -5.76 -14.61
C MET A 2 14.02 -4.70 -15.50
N ASN A 3 13.45 -5.12 -16.63
CA ASN A 3 12.63 -4.25 -17.45
C ASN A 3 11.17 -4.20 -16.94
N LYS A 4 10.35 -3.33 -17.53
CA LYS A 4 8.94 -3.14 -17.14
C LYS A 4 8.14 -4.44 -17.15
N TYR A 5 8.32 -5.27 -18.17
CA TYR A 5 7.56 -6.52 -18.32
C TYR A 5 7.94 -7.54 -17.25
N GLU A 6 9.23 -7.64 -16.94
CA GLU A 6 9.75 -8.54 -15.89
C GLU A 6 9.22 -8.13 -14.50
N MET A 7 9.14 -6.83 -14.19
CA MET A 7 8.57 -6.35 -12.93
C MET A 7 7.09 -6.67 -12.81
N ILE A 8 6.32 -6.46 -13.88
CA ILE A 8 4.89 -6.80 -13.92
C ILE A 8 4.73 -8.31 -13.78
N GLN A 9 5.51 -9.11 -14.52
CA GLN A 9 5.44 -10.55 -14.45
C GLN A 9 5.78 -11.08 -13.06
N LEU A 10 6.78 -10.51 -12.39
CA LEU A 10 7.12 -10.85 -11.01
C LEU A 10 5.92 -10.65 -10.05
N ALA A 11 5.16 -9.56 -10.22
CA ALA A 11 3.95 -9.35 -9.44
C ALA A 11 2.85 -10.37 -9.78
N MET A 12 2.67 -10.68 -11.06
CA MET A 12 1.68 -11.68 -11.50
C MET A 12 2.02 -13.08 -10.98
N ASP A 13 3.29 -13.45 -10.98
CA ASP A 13 3.78 -14.76 -10.48
C ASP A 13 3.57 -14.87 -8.94
N GLU A 14 3.56 -13.75 -8.22
CA GLU A 14 3.22 -13.71 -6.79
C GLU A 14 1.70 -13.76 -6.52
N GLY A 15 0.87 -13.86 -7.57
CA GLY A 15 -0.58 -14.05 -7.46
C GLY A 15 -1.40 -12.76 -7.48
N PHE A 16 -0.82 -11.61 -7.82
CA PHE A 16 -1.61 -10.40 -8.05
C PHE A 16 -2.48 -10.54 -9.29
N SER A 17 -3.69 -10.00 -9.23
CA SER A 17 -4.66 -10.06 -10.34
C SER A 17 -4.30 -9.11 -11.49
N ALA A 18 -3.59 -8.02 -11.16
CA ALA A 18 -3.02 -7.09 -12.13
C ALA A 18 -1.85 -6.34 -11.50
N ALA A 19 -0.92 -5.90 -12.35
CA ALA A 19 0.16 -4.99 -11.98
C ALA A 19 0.44 -4.01 -13.12
N ALA A 20 0.87 -2.80 -12.79
CA ALA A 20 1.25 -1.79 -13.76
C ALA A 20 2.43 -0.96 -13.27
N LEU A 21 3.34 -0.62 -14.18
CA LEU A 21 4.40 0.36 -13.92
C LEU A 21 3.98 1.70 -14.50
N ILE A 22 3.92 2.74 -13.66
CA ILE A 22 3.57 4.11 -14.01
C ILE A 22 4.63 5.09 -13.49
N GLY A 23 4.70 6.29 -14.09
CA GLY A 23 5.48 7.38 -13.51
C GLY A 23 4.80 7.94 -12.25
N MET A 24 5.59 8.40 -11.28
CA MET A 24 5.06 9.05 -10.06
C MET A 24 4.27 10.34 -10.35
N ASP A 25 4.49 10.97 -11.51
CA ASP A 25 3.70 12.11 -12.01
C ASP A 25 2.20 11.79 -12.23
N LYS A 26 1.84 10.52 -12.29
CA LYS A 26 0.46 10.03 -12.41
C LYS A 26 -0.22 9.75 -11.07
N VAL A 27 0.55 9.75 -9.98
CA VAL A 27 0.01 9.52 -8.64
C VAL A 27 -0.55 10.83 -8.09
N VAL A 28 -1.83 10.83 -7.73
CA VAL A 28 -2.51 12.00 -7.19
C VAL A 28 -2.59 11.88 -5.68
N PHE A 29 -2.03 12.86 -4.98
CA PHE A 29 -2.15 13.03 -3.53
C PHE A 29 -3.22 14.08 -3.24
N ASP A 30 -4.10 13.81 -2.27
CA ASP A 30 -5.15 14.75 -1.89
C ASP A 30 -5.32 14.75 -0.36
N PRO A 31 -4.95 15.83 0.32
CA PRO A 31 -5.07 15.94 1.79
C PRO A 31 -6.49 15.75 2.31
N VAL A 32 -7.52 15.89 1.44
CA VAL A 32 -8.93 15.66 1.79
C VAL A 32 -9.18 14.25 2.36
N PHE A 33 -8.29 13.29 2.11
CA PHE A 33 -8.40 11.94 2.63
C PHE A 33 -7.87 11.77 4.06
N ARG A 34 -7.10 12.72 4.60
CA ARG A 34 -6.56 12.63 5.97
C ARG A 34 -7.64 12.55 7.06
N PRO A 35 -8.75 13.32 7.02
CA PRO A 35 -9.83 13.22 8.01
C PRO A 35 -10.40 11.80 8.17
N PHE A 36 -10.44 10.97 7.11
CA PHE A 36 -10.88 9.58 7.22
C PHE A 36 -9.97 8.71 8.10
N CYS A 37 -8.67 9.03 8.16
CA CYS A 37 -7.77 8.38 9.12
C CYS A 37 -8.02 8.89 10.54
N GLU A 38 -8.36 10.17 10.72
CA GLU A 38 -8.61 10.82 12.00
C GLU A 38 -9.92 10.33 12.65
N GLU A 39 -10.92 9.93 11.85
CA GLU A 39 -12.13 9.24 12.32
C GLU A 39 -11.82 7.91 13.03
N ASN A 40 -10.63 7.36 12.80
CA ASN A 40 -10.10 6.15 13.44
C ASN A 40 -11.01 4.90 13.37
N LEU A 41 -11.80 4.75 12.32
CA LEU A 41 -12.69 3.59 12.15
C LEU A 41 -11.92 2.26 12.04
N CYS A 42 -10.65 2.32 11.64
CA CYS A 42 -9.76 1.15 11.57
C CYS A 42 -9.03 0.85 12.89
N GLY A 43 -9.09 1.75 13.88
CA GLY A 43 -8.44 1.60 15.19
C GLY A 43 -6.92 1.75 15.18
N GLN A 44 -6.32 2.33 14.13
CA GLN A 44 -4.86 2.43 13.97
C GLN A 44 -4.30 3.83 14.16
N TYR A 45 -5.15 4.84 14.30
CA TYR A 45 -4.73 6.22 14.57
C TYR A 45 -4.05 6.30 15.95
N GLY A 46 -2.81 6.79 15.97
CA GLY A 46 -1.99 6.82 17.20
C GLY A 46 -1.62 5.46 17.78
N ALA A 47 -1.90 4.36 17.05
CA ALA A 47 -1.67 2.99 17.51
C ALA A 47 -0.68 2.21 16.62
N ASN A 48 -0.15 2.86 15.57
CA ASN A 48 0.80 2.26 14.64
C ASN A 48 1.69 3.36 14.05
N TYR A 49 3.01 3.18 14.09
CA TYR A 49 4.00 4.13 13.52
C TYR A 49 3.80 4.43 12.03
N SER A 50 3.08 3.58 11.31
CA SER A 50 2.75 3.77 9.90
C SER A 50 1.47 4.57 9.65
N CYS A 51 0.77 4.94 10.72
CA CYS A 51 -0.51 5.66 10.69
C CYS A 51 -0.40 7.06 11.29
N PRO A 52 -1.31 7.97 10.95
CA PRO A 52 -1.37 9.28 11.60
C PRO A 52 -1.62 9.17 13.12
N PRO A 53 -1.12 10.11 13.90
CA PRO A 53 -0.27 11.24 13.52
C PRO A 53 1.19 10.86 13.29
N ASP A 54 1.64 9.69 13.74
CA ASP A 54 3.05 9.30 13.83
C ASP A 54 3.74 9.10 12.48
N CYS A 55 3.00 8.78 11.42
CA CYS A 55 3.56 8.69 10.08
C CYS A 55 3.90 10.06 9.47
N GLY A 56 3.35 11.15 10.01
CA GLY A 56 3.57 12.52 9.55
C GLY A 56 2.35 13.16 8.89
N THR A 57 2.51 14.44 8.51
CA THR A 57 1.48 15.23 7.82
C THR A 57 1.27 14.74 6.38
N PRO A 58 0.14 15.11 5.72
CA PRO A 58 -0.06 14.81 4.29
C PRO A 58 1.09 15.27 3.42
N GLU A 59 1.62 16.46 3.64
CA GLU A 59 2.72 17.06 2.87
C GLU A 59 4.05 16.31 3.09
N GLU A 60 4.31 15.85 4.30
CA GLU A 60 5.48 15.02 4.62
C GLU A 60 5.38 13.65 3.95
N MET A 61 4.20 13.07 3.99
CA MET A 61 3.93 11.77 3.38
C MET A 61 4.04 11.83 1.84
N GLU A 62 3.44 12.85 1.20
CA GLU A 62 3.60 13.10 -0.23
C GLU A 62 5.07 13.26 -0.61
N ARG A 63 5.82 14.08 0.13
CA ARG A 63 7.24 14.34 -0.12
C ARG A 63 8.09 13.07 -0.08
N ARG A 64 7.76 12.11 0.81
CA ARG A 64 8.48 10.82 0.90
C ARG A 64 8.36 9.99 -0.36
N LEU A 65 7.25 10.07 -1.09
CA LEU A 65 7.05 9.30 -2.31
C LEU A 65 7.44 10.09 -3.57
N SER A 66 7.29 11.42 -3.56
CA SER A 66 7.56 12.28 -4.71
C SER A 66 9.04 12.36 -5.10
N VAL A 67 9.95 11.85 -4.27
CA VAL A 67 11.39 11.75 -4.61
C VAL A 67 11.68 10.62 -5.59
N TYR A 68 10.77 9.67 -5.76
CA TYR A 68 10.91 8.55 -6.66
C TYR A 68 10.35 8.88 -8.05
N LYS A 69 10.81 8.14 -9.05
CA LYS A 69 10.45 8.39 -10.44
C LYS A 69 9.28 7.51 -10.91
N ASP A 70 9.32 6.26 -10.54
CA ASP A 70 8.40 5.25 -11.01
C ASP A 70 7.69 4.58 -9.84
N ALA A 71 6.51 3.99 -10.12
CA ALA A 71 5.77 3.18 -9.16
C ALA A 71 5.25 1.91 -9.82
N LEU A 72 5.53 0.75 -9.21
CA LEU A 72 4.86 -0.50 -9.52
C LEU A 72 3.59 -0.57 -8.67
N VAL A 73 2.43 -0.58 -9.34
CA VAL A 73 1.11 -0.66 -8.71
C VAL A 73 0.60 -2.09 -8.79
N PHE A 74 -0.01 -2.54 -7.69
CA PHE A 74 -0.49 -3.90 -7.50
C PHE A 74 -2.00 -3.91 -7.28
N GLN A 75 -2.70 -4.86 -7.90
CA GLN A 75 -4.09 -5.16 -7.60
C GLN A 75 -4.24 -6.65 -7.25
N SER A 76 -4.94 -6.94 -6.17
CA SER A 76 -5.46 -8.28 -5.90
C SER A 76 -6.97 -8.26 -5.78
N LYS A 77 -7.64 -9.33 -6.24
CA LYS A 77 -9.08 -9.52 -6.14
C LYS A 77 -9.38 -10.70 -5.23
N TRP A 78 -10.36 -10.50 -4.34
CA TRP A 78 -10.71 -11.46 -3.30
C TRP A 78 -12.21 -11.77 -3.37
N ASN A 79 -12.57 -13.03 -3.36
CA ASN A 79 -13.97 -13.46 -3.33
C ASN A 79 -14.59 -13.22 -1.94
N ILE A 80 -14.69 -11.93 -1.56
CA ILE A 80 -15.30 -11.44 -0.34
C ILE A 80 -16.43 -10.52 -0.80
N THR A 81 -17.66 -10.99 -0.69
CA THR A 81 -18.88 -10.28 -1.07
C THR A 81 -19.60 -9.68 0.12
N ASP A 82 -19.36 -10.19 1.33
CA ASP A 82 -19.83 -9.62 2.59
C ASP A 82 -18.78 -8.65 3.16
N TYR A 83 -18.97 -7.35 2.89
CA TYR A 83 -18.09 -6.29 3.40
C TYR A 83 -18.23 -6.03 4.91
N SER A 84 -19.16 -6.70 5.59
CA SER A 84 -19.24 -6.68 7.06
C SER A 84 -18.27 -7.69 7.72
N ASP A 85 -17.77 -8.67 6.96
CA ASP A 85 -16.75 -9.62 7.44
C ASP A 85 -15.38 -8.95 7.54
N ARG A 86 -15.21 -8.20 8.62
CA ARG A 86 -13.96 -7.48 8.90
C ARG A 86 -12.75 -8.40 9.05
N GLN A 87 -12.98 -9.66 9.49
CA GLN A 87 -11.89 -10.62 9.70
C GLN A 87 -11.35 -11.10 8.35
N ALA A 88 -12.24 -11.49 7.42
CA ALA A 88 -11.84 -11.86 6.07
C ALA A 88 -11.13 -10.71 5.34
N ILE A 89 -11.66 -9.49 5.44
CA ILE A 89 -11.04 -8.30 4.84
C ILE A 89 -9.64 -8.03 5.42
N LYS A 90 -9.49 -8.17 6.75
CA LYS A 90 -8.18 -7.98 7.41
C LYS A 90 -7.17 -9.03 6.96
N ALA A 91 -7.60 -10.28 6.83
CA ALA A 91 -6.76 -11.37 6.33
C ALA A 91 -6.32 -11.12 4.87
N ALA A 92 -7.25 -10.74 4.00
CA ALA A 92 -6.97 -10.39 2.61
C ALA A 92 -5.96 -9.24 2.48
N LYS A 93 -6.14 -8.15 3.26
CA LYS A 93 -5.20 -7.02 3.28
C LYS A 93 -3.80 -7.44 3.76
N ARG A 94 -3.72 -8.32 4.75
CA ARG A 94 -2.46 -8.85 5.24
C ARG A 94 -1.74 -9.65 4.16
N GLU A 95 -2.44 -10.55 3.49
CA GLU A 95 -1.87 -11.38 2.41
C GLU A 95 -1.44 -10.52 1.22
N HIS A 96 -2.25 -9.51 0.84
CA HIS A 96 -1.88 -8.54 -0.19
C HIS A 96 -0.54 -7.85 0.14
N ASN A 97 -0.40 -7.33 1.37
CA ASN A 97 0.83 -6.67 1.80
C ASN A 97 2.02 -7.64 1.83
N GLN A 98 1.83 -8.88 2.26
CA GLN A 98 2.88 -9.90 2.27
C GLN A 98 3.36 -10.25 0.85
N GLY A 99 2.43 -10.38 -0.10
CA GLY A 99 2.76 -10.55 -1.52
C GLY A 99 3.59 -9.39 -2.06
N MET A 100 3.20 -8.15 -1.76
CA MET A 100 3.98 -6.96 -2.11
C MET A 100 5.39 -7.02 -1.53
N LEU A 101 5.55 -7.37 -0.26
CA LEU A 101 6.85 -7.46 0.39
C LEU A 101 7.77 -8.49 -0.28
N ARG A 102 7.22 -9.64 -0.74
CA ARG A 102 8.00 -10.63 -1.50
C ARG A 102 8.50 -10.07 -2.84
N VAL A 103 7.64 -9.39 -3.60
CA VAL A 103 8.02 -8.70 -4.84
C VAL A 103 9.08 -7.63 -4.56
N ILE A 104 8.85 -6.78 -3.55
CA ILE A 104 9.76 -5.69 -3.16
C ILE A 104 11.13 -6.23 -2.75
N ALA A 105 11.18 -7.37 -2.04
CA ALA A 105 12.45 -8.00 -1.67
C ALA A 105 13.28 -8.37 -2.91
N ARG A 106 12.63 -8.90 -3.96
CA ARG A 106 13.30 -9.20 -5.24
C ARG A 106 13.75 -7.93 -5.95
N LEU A 107 12.91 -6.90 -5.99
CA LEU A 107 13.27 -5.61 -6.60
C LEU A 107 14.46 -4.96 -5.87
N LYS A 108 14.49 -5.01 -4.53
CA LYS A 108 15.62 -4.50 -3.73
C LYS A 108 16.92 -5.26 -4.04
N GLN A 109 16.88 -6.58 -4.27
CA GLN A 109 18.05 -7.38 -4.70
C GLN A 109 18.58 -6.93 -6.06
N GLU A 110 17.70 -6.50 -6.97
CA GLU A 110 18.05 -5.94 -8.28
C GLU A 110 18.46 -4.45 -8.22
N GLY A 111 18.53 -3.86 -7.02
CA GLY A 111 18.99 -2.49 -6.80
C GLY A 111 17.89 -1.43 -6.79
N TYR A 112 16.60 -1.79 -6.94
CA TYR A 112 15.49 -0.86 -6.86
C TYR A 112 15.16 -0.54 -5.41
N ARG A 113 15.62 0.61 -4.93
CA ARG A 113 15.36 1.12 -3.58
C ARG A 113 14.18 2.07 -3.60
N GLY A 114 13.27 1.93 -2.62
CA GLY A 114 12.04 2.70 -2.65
C GLY A 114 11.21 2.57 -1.40
N ALA A 115 9.95 3.02 -1.49
CA ALA A 115 8.99 3.01 -0.40
C ALA A 115 7.67 2.33 -0.81
N MET A 116 7.13 1.52 0.10
CA MET A 116 5.87 0.81 -0.08
C MET A 116 4.70 1.62 0.48
N ALA A 117 3.61 1.67 -0.31
CA ALA A 117 2.28 2.07 0.14
C ALA A 117 1.34 0.85 0.03
N GLY A 118 0.99 0.26 1.17
CA GLY A 118 0.22 -0.99 1.24
C GLY A 118 -1.30 -0.79 1.20
N ALA A 119 -2.02 -1.91 1.17
CA ALA A 119 -3.50 -1.93 1.26
C ALA A 119 -4.01 -1.67 2.68
N SER A 120 -3.15 -1.79 3.69
CA SER A 120 -3.41 -1.44 5.09
C SER A 120 -2.15 -0.93 5.75
N CYS A 121 -2.23 -0.50 7.01
CA CYS A 121 -1.07 -0.13 7.82
C CYS A 121 -0.06 -1.27 7.93
N CYS A 122 1.15 -0.94 8.38
CA CYS A 122 2.22 -1.90 8.64
C CYS A 122 1.72 -3.02 9.57
N ASN A 123 2.02 -4.25 9.17
CA ASN A 123 1.66 -5.47 9.89
C ASN A 123 2.84 -6.46 9.97
N LEU A 124 4.06 -5.93 10.00
CA LEU A 124 5.29 -6.73 10.19
C LEU A 124 5.36 -7.32 11.59
N CYS A 125 4.82 -6.60 12.59
CA CYS A 125 4.72 -7.05 13.97
C CYS A 125 3.28 -7.45 14.28
N GLU A 126 3.11 -8.42 15.16
CA GLU A 126 1.79 -8.79 15.69
C GLU A 126 1.13 -7.60 16.42
N ARG A 127 1.94 -6.87 17.19
CA ARG A 127 1.59 -5.63 17.90
C ARG A 127 2.65 -4.57 17.64
N CYS A 128 2.21 -3.37 17.26
CA CYS A 128 3.14 -2.26 17.01
C CYS A 128 3.79 -1.78 18.31
N ALA A 129 5.10 -1.55 18.26
CA ALA A 129 5.91 -1.13 19.41
C ALA A 129 5.50 0.22 20.01
N ILE A 130 4.84 1.09 19.23
CA ILE A 130 4.30 2.37 19.72
C ILE A 130 3.36 2.19 20.91
N LEU A 131 2.61 1.09 20.96
CA LEU A 131 1.68 0.78 22.05
C LEU A 131 2.37 0.42 23.37
N ASP A 132 3.66 0.15 23.30
CA ASP A 132 4.51 -0.14 24.45
C ASP A 132 5.48 1.03 24.76
N GLY A 133 5.39 2.14 23.99
CA GLY A 133 6.29 3.29 24.09
C GLY A 133 7.71 3.01 23.58
N GLU A 134 7.89 1.92 22.80
CA GLU A 134 9.17 1.48 22.28
C GLU A 134 9.37 1.90 20.82
N PRO A 135 10.61 2.10 20.36
CA PRO A 135 10.91 2.39 18.95
C PRO A 135 10.40 1.29 18.01
N CYS A 136 10.21 1.65 16.74
CA CYS A 136 9.84 0.68 15.70
C CYS A 136 10.90 -0.45 15.63
N ARG A 137 10.47 -1.71 15.65
CA ARG A 137 11.35 -2.87 15.61
C ARG A 137 11.96 -3.16 14.25
N ASP A 138 11.33 -2.64 13.19
CA ASP A 138 11.75 -2.86 11.79
C ASP A 138 11.45 -1.62 10.94
N ASP A 139 12.22 -0.55 11.15
CA ASP A 139 12.04 0.72 10.48
C ASP A 139 12.39 0.67 8.99
N GLU A 140 13.29 -0.24 8.60
CA GLU A 140 13.71 -0.43 7.20
C GLU A 140 12.57 -0.96 6.31
N TRP A 141 11.76 -1.87 6.86
CA TRP A 141 10.65 -2.50 6.14
C TRP A 141 9.29 -1.92 6.50
N ARG A 142 9.24 -0.98 7.46
CA ARG A 142 8.02 -0.29 7.81
C ARG A 142 7.42 0.40 6.59
N PHE A 143 6.12 0.21 6.41
CA PHE A 143 5.36 0.82 5.33
C PHE A 143 4.07 1.43 5.84
N SER A 144 3.55 2.46 5.16
CA SER A 144 2.23 3.04 5.41
C SER A 144 1.25 2.56 4.34
N CYS A 145 -0.05 2.76 4.56
CA CYS A 145 -1.07 2.44 3.56
C CYS A 145 -1.28 3.61 2.58
N LEU A 146 -1.92 3.32 1.44
CA LEU A 146 -2.30 4.33 0.44
C LEU A 146 -3.08 5.49 1.08
N SER A 147 -4.00 5.20 2.01
CA SER A 147 -4.80 6.22 2.72
C SER A 147 -3.95 7.12 3.62
N ALA A 148 -2.95 6.57 4.33
CA ALA A 148 -2.03 7.38 5.15
C ALA A 148 -1.17 8.32 4.30
N TYR A 149 -0.85 7.92 3.07
CA TYR A 149 -0.22 8.78 2.07
C TYR A 149 -1.19 9.76 1.40
N CYS A 150 -2.48 9.72 1.71
CA CYS A 150 -3.52 10.50 1.04
C CYS A 150 -3.56 10.30 -0.48
N ILE A 151 -3.24 9.10 -0.96
CA ILE A 151 -3.27 8.77 -2.39
C ILE A 151 -4.71 8.57 -2.83
N TYR A 152 -5.10 9.26 -3.92
CA TYR A 152 -6.41 9.10 -4.54
C TYR A 152 -6.47 7.79 -5.34
N VAL A 153 -6.87 6.69 -4.68
CA VAL A 153 -6.81 5.34 -5.24
C VAL A 153 -7.60 5.20 -6.53
N LYS A 154 -8.77 5.84 -6.66
CA LYS A 154 -9.54 5.80 -7.90
C LYS A 154 -8.74 6.38 -9.08
N LYS A 155 -8.05 7.51 -8.88
CA LYS A 155 -7.17 8.09 -9.90
C LYS A 155 -5.97 7.20 -10.21
N LEU A 156 -5.42 6.55 -9.18
CA LEU A 156 -4.33 5.59 -9.34
C LEU A 156 -4.76 4.41 -10.22
N THR A 157 -5.96 3.85 -9.99
CA THR A 157 -6.48 2.74 -10.78
C THR A 157 -6.80 3.14 -12.22
N GLU A 158 -7.33 4.35 -12.44
CA GLU A 158 -7.54 4.92 -13.78
C GLU A 158 -6.21 5.03 -14.56
N ALA A 159 -5.14 5.53 -13.91
CA ALA A 159 -3.82 5.64 -14.51
C ALA A 159 -3.19 4.28 -14.87
N CYS A 160 -3.59 3.22 -14.17
CA CYS A 160 -3.12 1.84 -14.37
C CYS A 160 -4.04 1.01 -15.28
N ASN A 161 -5.18 1.56 -15.72
CA ASN A 161 -6.23 0.82 -16.44
C ASN A 161 -6.73 -0.41 -15.64
N MET A 162 -6.91 -0.24 -14.33
CA MET A 162 -7.41 -1.25 -13.39
C MET A 162 -8.84 -0.93 -12.95
N GLU A 163 -9.66 -1.96 -12.70
CA GLU A 163 -10.99 -1.78 -12.13
C GLU A 163 -10.88 -1.38 -10.65
N TYR A 164 -11.41 -0.20 -10.29
CA TYR A 164 -11.50 0.24 -8.90
C TYR A 164 -12.54 -0.56 -8.12
N THR A 165 -13.69 -0.82 -8.74
CA THR A 165 -14.77 -1.67 -8.21
C THR A 165 -14.95 -2.86 -9.13
N CYS A 166 -14.86 -4.07 -8.59
CA CYS A 166 -15.03 -5.27 -9.38
C CYS A 166 -16.50 -5.46 -9.79
N SER A 167 -16.74 -5.72 -11.08
CA SER A 167 -18.08 -5.94 -11.63
C SER A 167 -18.77 -7.18 -11.06
N ASP A 168 -18.01 -8.17 -10.60
CA ASP A 168 -18.48 -9.40 -9.96
C ASP A 168 -18.75 -9.25 -8.43
N GLY A 169 -18.58 -8.04 -7.89
CA GLY A 169 -18.77 -7.74 -6.47
C GLY A 169 -17.65 -8.23 -5.55
N SER A 170 -16.55 -8.75 -6.10
CA SER A 170 -15.38 -9.12 -5.31
C SER A 170 -14.65 -7.89 -4.73
N LEU A 171 -13.92 -8.09 -3.63
CA LEU A 171 -13.09 -7.03 -3.04
C LEU A 171 -11.82 -6.83 -3.84
N ALA A 172 -11.59 -5.63 -4.36
CA ALA A 172 -10.30 -5.21 -4.91
C ALA A 172 -9.44 -4.53 -3.86
N LEU A 173 -8.18 -4.95 -3.75
CA LEU A 173 -7.17 -4.32 -2.91
C LEU A 173 -6.04 -3.79 -3.78
N PHE A 174 -5.47 -2.66 -3.37
CA PHE A 174 -4.43 -1.96 -4.10
C PHE A 174 -3.26 -1.62 -3.18
N GLY A 175 -2.10 -1.55 -3.78
CA GLY A 175 -0.89 -1.02 -3.17
C GLY A 175 0.09 -0.58 -4.24
N MET A 176 1.17 0.08 -3.85
CA MET A 176 2.23 0.45 -4.77
C MET A 176 3.60 0.44 -4.11
N TYR A 177 4.63 0.29 -4.92
CA TYR A 177 6.03 0.46 -4.55
C TYR A 177 6.64 1.56 -5.43
N ALA A 178 7.00 2.69 -4.83
CA ALA A 178 7.65 3.81 -5.50
C ALA A 178 9.17 3.65 -5.42
N PHE A 179 9.94 3.86 -6.56
CA PHE A 179 11.40 3.70 -6.62
C PHE A 179 12.06 4.54 -7.73
#